data_171244f5b6a56709048129a038893533
#
_entry.id   171244f5b6a56709048129a038893533
#
_cell.length_a   1.000
_cell.length_b   1.000
_cell.length_c   1.000
_cell.angle_alpha   90.00
_cell.angle_beta   90.00
_cell.angle_gamma   90.00
#
_symmetry.space_group_name_H-M   'P 1'
#
loop_
_entity.id
_entity.type
_entity.pdbx_description
1 polymer ?
#
loop_
_entity_poly.entity_id
_entity_poly.type
_entity_poly.pdbx_seq_one_letter_code
_entity_poly.pdbx_strand_id
1 'polypeptide(L)'
;MELNGKPTEVYDNQPEPYLLFNPEGAQGRISGSDGCNSLIGSYTLQGDRIGFSQLGSTMMLCPKGDAQARALAQALSGATSVSHSGDTLDLWSGKTRVARFKATAL
;
A
#
# COMPACT_ATOMS: atom_id res chain seq x y z
N MET A 1 1.64 -6.75 6.53
CA MET A 1 1.82 -6.38 5.11
C MET A 1 2.95 -7.17 4.51
N GLU A 2 2.78 -7.62 3.30
CA GLU A 2 3.84 -8.25 2.53
C GLU A 2 4.03 -7.49 1.21
N LEU A 3 5.27 -7.38 0.78
CA LEU A 3 5.63 -6.76 -0.51
C LEU A 3 6.47 -7.76 -1.29
N ASN A 4 6.03 -8.07 -2.50
CA ASN A 4 6.71 -9.02 -3.39
C ASN A 4 6.97 -10.37 -2.72
N GLY A 5 6.02 -10.82 -1.90
CA GLY A 5 6.08 -12.11 -1.21
C GLY A 5 6.89 -12.13 0.09
N LYS A 6 7.38 -10.98 0.54
CA LYS A 6 8.17 -10.87 1.77
C LYS A 6 7.45 -10.02 2.80
N PRO A 7 7.39 -10.44 4.07
CA PRO A 7 6.83 -9.60 5.12
C PRO A 7 7.60 -8.29 5.26
N THR A 8 6.88 -7.20 5.53
CA THR A 8 7.51 -5.93 5.85
C THR A 8 8.07 -5.95 7.26
N GLU A 9 9.10 -5.14 7.47
CA GLU A 9 9.74 -5.01 8.77
C GLU A 9 9.34 -3.68 9.41
N VAL A 10 9.30 -3.67 10.74
CA VAL A 10 9.12 -2.45 11.53
C VAL A 10 10.46 -2.16 12.18
N TYR A 11 10.99 -0.98 11.91
CA TYR A 11 12.30 -0.56 12.43
C TYR A 11 12.15 0.29 13.68
N ASP A 12 13.14 0.26 14.54
CA ASP A 12 13.14 1.04 15.79
C ASP A 12 12.93 2.52 15.51
N ASN A 13 12.03 3.13 16.27
CA ASN A 13 11.66 4.55 16.17
C ASN A 13 11.06 4.93 14.82
N GLN A 14 10.54 3.95 14.06
CA GLN A 14 9.85 4.20 12.81
C GLN A 14 8.43 3.62 12.86
N PRO A 15 7.47 4.22 12.13
CA PRO A 15 6.11 3.72 12.12
C PRO A 15 5.99 2.40 11.39
N GLU A 16 4.97 1.63 11.74
CA GLU A 16 4.61 0.42 11.02
C GLU A 16 4.01 0.79 9.67
N PRO A 17 4.38 0.09 8.58
CA PRO A 17 3.71 0.30 7.29
C PRO A 17 2.23 -0.07 7.35
N TYR A 18 1.37 0.83 6.86
CA TYR A 18 -0.07 0.58 6.79
C TYR A 18 -0.72 1.48 5.75
N LEU A 19 -1.91 1.09 5.30
CA LEU A 19 -2.75 1.90 4.41
C LEU A 19 -4.17 1.97 4.95
N LEU A 20 -4.76 3.16 4.88
CA LEU A 20 -6.17 3.39 5.13
C LEU A 20 -6.84 3.72 3.80
N PHE A 21 -7.94 3.03 3.52
CA PHE A 21 -8.73 3.26 2.32
C PHE A 21 -10.00 4.03 2.71
N ASN A 22 -10.19 5.21 2.11
CA ASN A 22 -11.35 6.06 2.35
C ASN A 22 -12.15 6.15 1.06
N PRO A 23 -13.20 5.33 0.88
CA PRO A 23 -13.97 5.33 -0.35
C PRO A 23 -14.81 6.58 -0.52
N GLU A 24 -14.85 7.10 -1.75
CA GLU A 24 -15.66 8.25 -2.15
C GLU A 24 -16.32 7.92 -3.49
N GLY A 25 -17.39 7.10 -3.46
CA GLY A 25 -18.03 6.61 -4.68
C GLY A 25 -17.15 5.60 -5.41
N ALA A 26 -16.99 5.78 -6.74
CA ALA A 26 -16.13 4.92 -7.56
C ALA A 26 -14.64 5.26 -7.42
N GLN A 27 -14.35 6.34 -6.73
CA GLN A 27 -13.00 6.76 -6.42
C GLN A 27 -12.80 6.75 -4.91
N GLY A 28 -11.58 6.92 -4.47
CA GLY A 28 -11.28 7.03 -3.07
C GLY A 28 -9.90 7.58 -2.84
N ARG A 29 -9.56 7.75 -1.58
CA ARG A 29 -8.26 8.23 -1.16
C ARG A 29 -7.58 7.21 -0.26
N ILE A 30 -6.27 7.17 -0.34
CA ILE A 30 -5.46 6.40 0.60
C ILE A 30 -4.60 7.34 1.42
N SER A 31 -4.36 6.94 2.64
CA SER A 31 -3.40 7.56 3.52
C SER A 31 -2.74 6.48 4.36
N GLY A 32 -1.57 6.76 4.91
CA GLY A 32 -0.89 5.78 5.75
C GLY A 32 0.58 6.07 5.88
N SER A 33 1.35 5.00 6.01
CA SER A 33 2.78 5.06 6.18
C SER A 33 3.45 3.98 5.35
N ASP A 34 4.60 4.30 4.79
CA ASP A 34 5.43 3.33 4.10
C ASP A 34 6.52 2.70 5.01
N GLY A 35 6.42 2.97 6.30
CA GLY A 35 7.42 2.53 7.27
C GLY A 35 8.46 3.60 7.57
N CYS A 36 8.46 4.69 6.82
CA CYS A 36 9.37 5.82 6.97
C CYS A 36 8.58 7.12 6.90
N ASN A 37 7.91 7.35 5.79
CA ASN A 37 7.19 8.59 5.51
C ASN A 37 5.68 8.39 5.56
N SER A 38 4.95 9.48 5.80
CA SER A 38 3.51 9.50 5.58
C SER A 38 3.22 9.44 4.10
N LEU A 39 2.23 8.64 3.74
CA LEU A 39 1.86 8.36 2.35
C LEU A 39 0.43 8.81 2.11
N ILE A 40 0.19 9.45 0.97
CA ILE A 40 -1.14 9.82 0.52
C ILE A 40 -1.31 9.46 -0.94
N GLY A 41 -2.54 9.32 -1.39
CA GLY A 41 -2.82 9.06 -2.80
C GLY A 41 -4.31 8.97 -3.05
N SER A 42 -4.64 8.65 -4.30
CA SER A 42 -6.01 8.40 -4.75
C SER A 42 -6.09 7.05 -5.42
N TYR A 43 -7.29 6.48 -5.46
CA TYR A 43 -7.50 5.23 -6.19
C TYR A 43 -8.85 5.25 -6.89
N THR A 44 -8.95 4.44 -7.94
CA THR A 44 -10.21 4.13 -8.60
C THR A 44 -10.42 2.63 -8.52
N LEU A 45 -11.67 2.22 -8.34
CA LEU A 45 -12.02 0.81 -8.20
C LEU A 45 -13.27 0.52 -9.05
N GLN A 46 -13.15 -0.45 -9.96
CA GLN A 46 -14.27 -0.93 -10.77
C GLN A 46 -14.25 -2.46 -10.75
N GLY A 47 -15.15 -3.07 -10.00
CA GLY A 47 -15.12 -4.50 -9.76
C GLY A 47 -13.83 -4.87 -9.04
N ASP A 48 -13.00 -5.68 -9.66
CA ASP A 48 -11.70 -6.07 -9.13
C ASP A 48 -10.53 -5.28 -9.73
N ARG A 49 -10.81 -4.31 -10.62
CA ARG A 49 -9.77 -3.45 -11.21
C ARG A 49 -9.52 -2.26 -10.32
N ILE A 50 -8.27 -2.03 -10.02
CA ILE A 50 -7.84 -0.92 -9.18
C ILE A 50 -6.69 -0.17 -9.85
N GLY A 51 -6.68 1.15 -9.66
CA GLY A 51 -5.57 1.97 -10.09
C GLY A 51 -5.28 3.02 -9.03
N PHE A 52 -4.02 3.22 -8.72
CA PHE A 52 -3.57 4.25 -7.78
C PHE A 52 -2.95 5.40 -8.56
N SER A 53 -3.22 6.62 -8.10
CA SER A 53 -2.70 7.83 -8.74
C SER A 53 -2.44 8.89 -7.68
N GLN A 54 -1.75 9.96 -8.09
CA GLN A 54 -1.46 11.10 -7.22
C GLN A 54 -0.76 10.67 -5.93
N LEU A 55 0.10 9.65 -6.02
CA LEU A 55 0.84 9.17 -4.87
C LEU A 55 1.87 10.20 -4.44
N GLY A 56 1.87 10.50 -3.15
CA GLY A 56 2.81 11.43 -2.57
C GLY A 56 3.24 10.97 -1.18
N SER A 57 4.36 11.46 -0.72
CA SER A 57 4.87 11.14 0.60
C SER A 57 5.68 12.30 1.16
N THR A 58 5.85 12.33 2.48
CA THR A 58 6.82 13.19 3.11
C THR A 58 8.23 12.75 2.70
N MET A 59 9.21 13.61 2.86
CA MET A 59 10.58 13.39 2.39
C MET A 59 11.53 13.31 3.57
N MET A 60 11.26 12.43 4.51
CA MET A 60 12.13 12.21 5.65
C MET A 60 13.25 11.22 5.31
N LEU A 61 14.43 11.44 5.89
CA LEU A 61 15.50 10.47 5.83
C LEU A 61 15.36 9.49 6.97
N CYS A 62 15.24 8.21 6.63
CA CYS A 62 15.14 7.15 7.61
C CYS A 62 16.40 6.31 7.59
N PRO A 63 16.93 5.93 8.78
CA PRO A 63 18.15 5.12 8.81
C PRO A 63 17.97 3.74 8.18
N LYS A 64 16.74 3.23 8.18
CA LYS A 64 16.42 1.91 7.61
C LYS A 64 15.05 1.98 6.92
N GLY A 65 14.76 1.01 6.05
CA GLY A 65 13.45 0.88 5.44
C GLY A 65 13.26 1.64 4.14
N ASP A 66 14.28 2.29 3.61
CA ASP A 66 14.18 3.05 2.38
C ASP A 66 13.83 2.16 1.19
N ALA A 67 14.45 0.98 1.08
CA ALA A 67 14.13 0.02 0.03
C ALA A 67 12.69 -0.49 0.15
N GLN A 68 12.22 -0.73 1.37
CA GLN A 68 10.86 -1.17 1.64
C GLN A 68 9.85 -0.09 1.26
N ALA A 69 10.12 1.17 1.59
CA ALA A 69 9.26 2.28 1.21
C ALA A 69 9.14 2.41 -0.30
N ARG A 70 10.26 2.29 -1.01
CA ARG A 70 10.24 2.30 -2.49
C ARG A 70 9.47 1.10 -3.06
N ALA A 71 9.63 -0.07 -2.46
CA ALA A 71 8.90 -1.26 -2.90
C ALA A 71 7.38 -1.08 -2.76
N LEU A 72 6.92 -0.46 -1.68
CA LEU A 72 5.50 -0.17 -1.51
C LEU A 72 5.01 0.82 -2.57
N ALA A 73 5.75 1.90 -2.81
CA ALA A 73 5.37 2.87 -3.84
C ALA A 73 5.29 2.23 -5.23
N GLN A 74 6.23 1.37 -5.57
CA GLN A 74 6.24 0.64 -6.83
C GLN A 74 5.06 -0.34 -6.93
N ALA A 75 4.75 -1.04 -5.85
CA ALA A 75 3.61 -1.96 -5.81
C ALA A 75 2.29 -1.23 -6.06
N LEU A 76 2.10 -0.08 -5.43
CA LEU A 76 0.89 0.73 -5.63
C LEU A 76 0.82 1.27 -7.06
N SER A 77 1.92 1.80 -7.58
CA SER A 77 1.96 2.36 -8.93
C SER A 77 1.71 1.30 -10.00
N GLY A 78 2.13 0.07 -9.76
CA GLY A 78 2.00 -1.03 -10.72
C GLY A 78 0.73 -1.86 -10.56
N ALA A 79 -0.04 -1.65 -9.50
CA ALA A 79 -1.22 -2.46 -9.24
C ALA A 79 -2.31 -2.24 -10.30
N THR A 80 -2.90 -3.33 -10.79
CA THR A 80 -3.97 -3.30 -11.79
C THR A 80 -5.24 -3.98 -11.30
N SER A 81 -5.15 -4.86 -10.33
CA SER A 81 -6.32 -5.55 -9.78
C SER A 81 -6.15 -5.83 -8.30
N VAL A 82 -7.26 -6.13 -7.65
CA VAL A 82 -7.34 -6.39 -6.24
C VAL A 82 -8.21 -7.62 -6.01
N SER A 83 -7.82 -8.44 -5.05
CA SER A 83 -8.66 -9.53 -4.57
C SER A 83 -8.61 -9.56 -3.06
N HIS A 84 -9.66 -10.10 -2.44
CA HIS A 84 -9.63 -10.29 -1.00
C HIS A 84 -10.26 -11.63 -0.61
N SER A 85 -9.78 -12.16 0.49
CA SER A 85 -10.28 -13.41 1.07
C SER A 85 -10.22 -13.25 2.59
N GLY A 86 -11.38 -13.31 3.25
CA GLY A 86 -11.46 -13.03 4.67
C GLY A 86 -10.96 -11.62 4.98
N ASP A 87 -9.94 -11.53 5.81
CA ASP A 87 -9.32 -10.27 6.21
C ASP A 87 -8.05 -9.93 5.42
N THR A 88 -7.76 -10.70 4.37
CA THR A 88 -6.57 -10.49 3.54
C THR A 88 -6.96 -9.79 2.24
N LEU A 89 -6.21 -8.75 1.88
CA LEU A 89 -6.37 -8.01 0.64
C LEU A 89 -5.07 -8.08 -0.14
N ASP A 90 -5.16 -8.53 -1.39
CA ASP A 90 -4.01 -8.68 -2.27
C ASP A 90 -4.10 -7.70 -3.44
N LEU A 91 -2.98 -7.09 -3.77
CA LEU A 91 -2.82 -6.26 -4.96
C LEU A 91 -2.00 -7.03 -5.98
N TRP A 92 -2.42 -6.96 -7.24
CA TRP A 92 -1.82 -7.67 -8.36
C TRP A 92 -1.40 -6.70 -9.44
N SER A 93 -0.26 -6.96 -10.03
CA SER A 93 0.16 -6.36 -11.29
C SER A 93 0.10 -7.45 -12.35
N GLY A 94 -0.98 -7.47 -13.14
CA GLY A 94 -1.25 -8.60 -14.02
C GLY A 94 -1.43 -9.88 -13.21
N LYS A 95 -0.56 -10.86 -13.42
CA LYS A 95 -0.61 -12.16 -12.73
C LYS A 95 0.33 -12.25 -11.54
N THR A 96 1.04 -11.17 -11.21
CA THR A 96 2.01 -11.15 -10.12
C THR A 96 1.41 -10.44 -8.92
N ARG A 97 1.38 -11.12 -7.77
CA ARG A 97 0.97 -10.48 -6.52
C ARG A 97 2.11 -9.59 -6.03
N VAL A 98 1.84 -8.29 -5.95
CA VAL A 98 2.85 -7.30 -5.57
C VAL A 98 2.74 -6.87 -4.11
N ALA A 99 1.56 -7.02 -3.50
CA ALA A 99 1.38 -6.65 -2.10
C ALA A 99 0.26 -7.47 -1.48
N ARG A 100 0.37 -7.71 -0.19
CA ARG A 100 -0.68 -8.33 0.63
C ARG A 100 -0.83 -7.54 1.91
N PHE A 101 -2.07 -7.21 2.22
CA PHE A 101 -2.43 -6.47 3.43
C PHE A 101 -3.37 -7.31 4.27
N LYS A 102 -3.26 -7.16 5.57
CA LYS A 102 -4.22 -7.73 6.50
C LYS A 102 -5.11 -6.61 7.01
N ALA A 103 -6.44 -6.78 6.86
CA ALA A 103 -7.40 -5.81 7.36
C ALA A 103 -7.40 -5.86 8.88
N THR A 104 -7.38 -4.68 9.48
CA THR A 104 -7.46 -4.54 10.94
C THR A 104 -8.68 -3.69 11.24
N ALA A 105 -9.52 -4.14 12.16
CA ALA A 105 -10.65 -3.34 12.64
C ALA A 105 -10.11 -2.18 13.48
N LEU A 106 -10.59 -0.99 13.20
CA LEU A 106 -10.25 0.21 13.94
C LEU A 106 -11.27 0.48 15.04
#